data_05b9b70420d469f0a3f92618df3e9ef6
#
_entry.id   05b9b70420d469f0a3f92618df3e9ef6
#
_cell.length_a   1.000
_cell.length_b   1.000
_cell.length_c   1.000
_cell.angle_alpha   90.00
_cell.angle_beta   90.00
_cell.angle_gamma   90.00
#
_symmetry.space_group_name_H-M   'P 1'
#
loop_
_entity.id
_entity.type
_entity.pdbx_description
1 polymer ?
#
loop_
_entity_poly.entity_id
_entity_poly.type
_entity_poly.pdbx_seq_one_letter_code
_entity_poly.pdbx_strand_id
1 'polypeptide(L)'
;MRRHMIEFGTTSEQFGAIAVAQRWNANENPDAIMCGKKMDLDDYDAAPMLADPLRLFDSCLISDGGAAYVTTSLERARDLPYSPVVVRGVGEGISDSGQHWSQQRAFTSTPQVFSAPPAFAMAGLTPRDVDVLAVYDPFTIVAMMQIEDMGFCRKGEGGAFVEGDRLWWSSEDGLPGNTHGGLWSQASVLGLAHVV
;
A
#
# COMPACT_ATOMS: atom_id res chain seq x y z
N MET A 1 -4.99 7.63 12.04
CA MET A 1 -4.25 6.69 12.88
C MET A 1 -4.87 6.56 14.26
N ARG A 2 -4.83 7.57 15.14
CA ARG A 2 -5.37 7.50 16.51
C ARG A 2 -6.80 6.96 16.58
N ARG A 3 -7.68 7.34 15.66
CA ARG A 3 -9.05 6.83 15.61
C ARG A 3 -9.09 5.31 15.40
N HIS A 4 -8.26 4.79 14.51
CA HIS A 4 -8.14 3.36 14.24
C HIS A 4 -7.62 2.60 15.47
N MET A 5 -6.62 3.16 16.16
CA MET A 5 -6.11 2.60 17.43
C MET A 5 -7.20 2.52 18.51
N ILE A 6 -8.04 3.56 18.62
CA ILE A 6 -9.13 3.61 19.63
C ILE A 6 -10.26 2.62 19.28
N GLU A 7 -10.66 2.55 18.01
CA GLU A 7 -11.80 1.73 17.59
C GLU A 7 -11.47 0.24 17.54
N PHE A 8 -10.26 -0.10 17.12
CA PHE A 8 -9.90 -1.49 16.80
C PHE A 8 -8.73 -2.03 17.62
N GLY A 9 -8.12 -1.20 18.49
CA GLY A 9 -7.00 -1.62 19.32
C GLY A 9 -5.69 -1.79 18.55
N THR A 10 -5.57 -1.29 17.32
CA THR A 10 -4.35 -1.37 16.52
C THR A 10 -3.19 -0.71 17.24
N THR A 11 -2.04 -1.36 17.26
CA THR A 11 -0.84 -0.91 17.97
C THR A 11 0.13 -0.14 17.08
N SER A 12 1.09 0.54 17.67
CA SER A 12 2.17 1.22 16.95
C SER A 12 3.00 0.23 16.14
N GLU A 13 3.32 -0.92 16.74
CA GLU A 13 4.11 -1.98 16.10
C GLU A 13 3.43 -2.55 14.86
N GLN A 14 2.10 -2.63 14.86
CA GLN A 14 1.34 -3.09 13.69
C GLN A 14 1.42 -2.11 12.53
N PHE A 15 1.46 -0.81 12.79
CA PHE A 15 1.79 0.17 11.75
C PHE A 15 3.25 0.08 11.34
N GLY A 16 4.16 -0.12 12.30
CA GLY A 16 5.58 -0.36 12.06
C GLY A 16 5.85 -1.56 11.17
N ALA A 17 5.07 -2.64 11.31
CA ALA A 17 5.21 -3.83 10.46
C ALA A 17 5.06 -3.52 8.97
N ILE A 18 4.17 -2.60 8.59
CA ILE A 18 4.03 -2.15 7.20
C ILE A 18 5.29 -1.42 6.74
N ALA A 19 5.81 -0.48 7.55
CA ALA A 19 7.00 0.29 7.21
C ALA A 19 8.24 -0.62 7.09
N VAL A 20 8.40 -1.58 8.00
CA VAL A 20 9.49 -2.58 7.99
C VAL A 20 9.39 -3.47 6.76
N ALA A 21 8.19 -3.95 6.41
CA ALA A 21 7.99 -4.77 5.22
C ALA A 21 8.42 -4.04 3.94
N GLN A 22 8.05 -2.79 3.79
CA GLN A 22 8.45 -2.02 2.62
C GLN A 22 9.95 -1.70 2.58
N ARG A 23 10.56 -1.49 3.75
CA ARG A 23 12.01 -1.34 3.83
C ARG A 23 12.72 -2.66 3.48
N TRP A 24 12.18 -3.79 3.91
CA TRP A 24 12.67 -5.11 3.52
C TRP A 24 12.60 -5.28 1.99
N ASN A 25 11.44 -4.99 1.41
CA ASN A 25 11.25 -5.09 -0.04
C ASN A 25 12.19 -4.15 -0.82
N ALA A 26 12.40 -2.92 -0.35
CA ALA A 26 13.31 -1.96 -0.98
C ALA A 26 14.78 -2.39 -0.96
N ASN A 27 15.20 -3.23 -0.01
CA ASN A 27 16.59 -3.71 0.02
C ASN A 27 16.93 -4.65 -1.13
N GLU A 28 15.92 -5.26 -1.76
CA GLU A 28 16.09 -6.10 -2.95
C GLU A 28 15.93 -5.29 -4.27
N ASN A 29 15.55 -4.03 -4.16
CA ASN A 29 15.43 -3.12 -5.30
C ASN A 29 16.62 -2.14 -5.35
N PRO A 30 17.59 -2.34 -6.27
CA PRO A 30 18.78 -1.48 -6.35
C PRO A 30 18.46 -0.02 -6.70
N ASP A 31 17.29 0.25 -7.29
CA ASP A 31 16.86 1.60 -7.65
C ASP A 31 16.12 2.31 -6.51
N ALA A 32 15.88 1.64 -5.39
CA ALA A 32 15.23 2.24 -4.24
C ALA A 32 16.18 3.19 -3.47
N ILE A 33 15.71 4.38 -3.10
CA ILE A 33 16.47 5.37 -2.33
C ILE A 33 16.99 4.79 -1.01
N MET A 34 16.22 3.87 -0.42
CA MET A 34 16.57 3.22 0.85
C MET A 34 17.20 1.84 0.69
N CYS A 35 17.61 1.45 -0.53
CA CYS A 35 18.35 0.21 -0.74
C CYS A 35 19.62 0.16 0.14
N GLY A 36 19.87 -0.98 0.78
CA GLY A 36 20.98 -1.15 1.72
C GLY A 36 20.78 -0.58 3.13
N LYS A 37 19.68 0.14 3.38
CA LYS A 37 19.36 0.71 4.70
C LYS A 37 18.33 -0.16 5.41
N LYS A 38 18.78 -1.18 6.10
CA LYS A 38 17.90 -2.08 6.86
C LYS A 38 17.15 -1.31 7.96
N MET A 39 15.99 -1.82 8.34
CA MET A 39 15.16 -1.30 9.42
C MET A 39 14.37 -2.45 10.04
N ASP A 40 14.26 -2.45 11.34
CA ASP A 40 13.40 -3.35 12.12
C ASP A 40 12.38 -2.58 12.95
N LEU A 41 11.61 -3.28 13.79
CA LEU A 41 10.61 -2.66 14.65
C LEU A 41 11.23 -1.81 15.76
N ASP A 42 12.42 -2.17 16.25
CA ASP A 42 13.13 -1.37 17.27
C ASP A 42 13.56 -0.02 16.66
N ASP A 43 14.04 -0.02 15.42
CA ASP A 43 14.36 1.21 14.68
C ASP A 43 13.11 2.08 14.46
N TYR A 44 11.98 1.45 14.13
CA TYR A 44 10.70 2.14 13.96
C TYR A 44 10.25 2.80 15.28
N ASP A 45 10.32 2.07 16.38
CA ASP A 45 9.88 2.59 17.69
C ASP A 45 10.82 3.68 18.25
N ALA A 46 12.11 3.60 17.93
CA ALA A 46 13.08 4.63 18.27
C ALA A 46 12.95 5.90 17.41
N ALA A 47 12.21 5.84 16.28
CA ALA A 47 12.06 6.96 15.38
C ALA A 47 11.31 8.15 16.03
N PRO A 48 11.71 9.39 15.72
CA PRO A 48 11.08 10.57 16.28
C PRO A 48 9.60 10.66 15.89
N MET A 49 8.77 11.11 16.83
CA MET A 49 7.37 11.41 16.61
C MET A 49 7.25 12.71 15.82
N LEU A 50 6.61 12.66 14.66
CA LEU A 50 6.33 13.85 13.83
C LEU A 50 5.05 14.56 14.27
N ALA A 51 3.99 13.77 14.48
CA ALA A 51 2.70 14.25 14.97
C ALA A 51 1.98 13.06 15.64
N ASP A 52 1.90 13.04 16.96
CA ASP A 52 1.36 11.93 17.73
C ASP A 52 0.00 11.44 17.18
N PRO A 53 -0.14 10.15 16.78
CA PRO A 53 0.80 9.04 16.96
C PRO A 53 1.70 8.71 15.75
N LEU A 54 1.86 9.61 14.78
CA LEU A 54 2.68 9.38 13.58
C LEU A 54 4.17 9.58 13.88
N ARG A 55 4.97 8.56 13.63
CA ARG A 55 6.43 8.58 13.66
C ARG A 55 7.03 8.94 12.31
N LEU A 56 8.31 9.19 12.26
CA LEU A 56 9.04 9.50 11.01
C LEU A 56 8.79 8.43 9.94
N PHE A 57 8.82 7.16 10.31
CA PHE A 57 8.66 6.05 9.38
C PHE A 57 7.21 5.72 9.05
N ASP A 58 6.24 6.45 9.58
CA ASP A 58 4.85 6.39 9.13
C ASP A 58 4.58 7.24 7.89
N SER A 59 5.51 8.12 7.51
CA SER A 59 5.34 9.09 6.43
C SER A 59 6.23 8.76 5.24
N CYS A 60 5.70 8.95 4.03
CA CYS A 60 6.44 8.75 2.79
C CYS A 60 7.65 9.68 2.67
N LEU A 61 8.58 9.30 1.79
CA LEU A 61 9.71 10.14 1.40
C LEU A 61 9.21 11.40 0.68
N ILE A 62 10.06 12.42 0.65
CA ILE A 62 9.92 13.59 -0.22
C ILE A 62 10.86 13.37 -1.39
N SER A 63 10.32 13.19 -2.60
CA SER A 63 11.11 12.87 -3.78
C SER A 63 10.62 13.64 -5.00
N ASP A 64 11.54 13.94 -5.88
CA ASP A 64 11.25 14.40 -7.24
C ASP A 64 11.34 13.19 -8.17
N GLY A 65 10.39 13.05 -9.09
CA GLY A 65 10.40 11.94 -10.02
C GLY A 65 9.19 11.97 -10.95
N GLY A 66 9.19 11.04 -11.90
CA GLY A 66 8.09 10.85 -12.83
C GLY A 66 8.15 9.47 -13.45
N ALA A 67 7.01 8.94 -13.81
CA ALA A 67 6.87 7.68 -14.50
C ALA A 67 5.88 7.83 -15.66
N ALA A 68 5.99 6.97 -16.66
CA ALA A 68 5.07 6.93 -17.77
C ALA A 68 4.82 5.47 -18.19
N TYR A 69 3.61 5.18 -18.59
CA TYR A 69 3.25 3.90 -19.18
C TYR A 69 2.42 4.11 -20.45
N VAL A 70 2.48 3.16 -21.34
CA VAL A 70 1.73 3.19 -22.60
C VAL A 70 0.66 2.12 -22.58
N THR A 71 -0.58 2.53 -22.81
CA THR A 71 -1.70 1.61 -22.96
C THR A 71 -2.01 1.39 -24.44
N THR A 72 -2.35 0.16 -24.80
CA THR A 72 -2.76 -0.20 -26.17
C THR A 72 -3.76 -1.35 -26.11
N SER A 73 -4.33 -1.73 -27.26
CA SER A 73 -5.16 -2.94 -27.31
C SER A 73 -4.34 -4.20 -27.05
N LEU A 74 -4.95 -5.24 -26.48
CA LEU A 74 -4.30 -6.51 -26.24
C LEU A 74 -3.79 -7.16 -27.54
N GLU A 75 -4.51 -6.97 -28.67
CA GLU A 75 -4.08 -7.43 -29.98
C GLU A 75 -2.71 -6.86 -30.34
N ARG A 76 -2.55 -5.54 -30.28
CA ARG A 76 -1.27 -4.87 -30.55
C ARG A 76 -0.19 -5.21 -29.54
N ALA A 77 -0.57 -5.35 -28.26
CA ALA A 77 0.38 -5.68 -27.20
C ALA A 77 1.05 -7.05 -27.41
N ARG A 78 0.33 -8.02 -28.00
CA ARG A 78 0.86 -9.36 -28.32
C ARG A 78 1.97 -9.36 -29.36
N ASP A 79 2.02 -8.34 -30.21
CA ASP A 79 3.05 -8.18 -31.22
C ASP A 79 4.30 -7.46 -30.69
N LEU A 80 4.29 -7.01 -29.45
CA LEU A 80 5.42 -6.35 -28.80
C LEU A 80 6.39 -7.37 -28.17
N PRO A 81 7.68 -6.99 -27.96
CA PRO A 81 8.70 -7.93 -27.49
C PRO A 81 8.52 -8.38 -26.02
N TYR A 82 7.64 -7.74 -25.27
CA TYR A 82 7.38 -8.05 -23.85
C TYR A 82 6.00 -8.65 -23.66
N SER A 83 5.86 -9.54 -22.68
CA SER A 83 4.54 -10.07 -22.29
C SER A 83 3.62 -8.92 -21.86
N PRO A 84 2.41 -8.84 -22.41
CA PRO A 84 1.50 -7.76 -22.06
C PRO A 84 0.98 -7.89 -20.62
N VAL A 85 0.94 -6.78 -19.91
CA VAL A 85 0.22 -6.66 -18.63
C VAL A 85 -1.21 -6.22 -18.94
N VAL A 86 -2.18 -7.02 -18.53
CA VAL A 86 -3.60 -6.80 -18.87
C VAL A 86 -4.33 -6.14 -17.70
N VAL A 87 -4.91 -4.97 -17.93
CA VAL A 87 -5.85 -4.36 -16.97
C VAL A 87 -7.17 -5.11 -17.07
N ARG A 88 -7.50 -5.89 -16.05
CA ARG A 88 -8.69 -6.75 -16.00
C ARG A 88 -9.90 -6.09 -15.38
N GLY A 89 -9.70 -5.14 -14.49
CA GLY A 89 -10.77 -4.42 -13.83
C GLY A 89 -10.34 -3.05 -13.39
N VAL A 90 -11.28 -2.13 -13.36
CA VAL A 90 -11.10 -0.77 -12.87
C VAL A 90 -12.28 -0.38 -12.00
N GLY A 91 -12.05 0.47 -11.01
CA GLY A 91 -13.09 1.02 -10.16
C GLY A 91 -12.72 2.42 -9.73
N GLU A 92 -13.70 3.27 -9.62
CA GLU A 92 -13.58 4.63 -9.11
C GLU A 92 -14.42 4.77 -7.85
N GLY A 93 -13.93 5.53 -6.88
CA GLY A 93 -14.62 5.79 -5.64
C GLY A 93 -14.29 7.17 -5.09
N ILE A 94 -15.32 7.88 -4.67
CA ILE A 94 -15.21 9.18 -3.99
C ILE A 94 -15.96 9.06 -2.67
N SER A 95 -15.33 9.51 -1.59
CA SER A 95 -15.97 9.58 -0.28
C SER A 95 -16.75 10.88 -0.09
N ASP A 96 -17.36 11.07 1.10
CA ASP A 96 -18.19 12.22 1.46
C ASP A 96 -17.50 13.58 1.23
N SER A 97 -16.17 13.63 1.32
CA SER A 97 -15.38 14.82 1.05
C SER A 97 -14.18 14.48 0.17
N GLY A 98 -14.10 15.09 -0.99
CA GLY A 98 -12.95 14.99 -1.89
C GLY A 98 -11.75 15.85 -1.50
N GLN A 99 -11.89 16.74 -0.52
CA GLN A 99 -10.87 17.74 -0.21
C GLN A 99 -10.10 17.45 1.08
N HIS A 100 -10.79 17.06 2.16
CA HIS A 100 -10.14 16.89 3.46
C HIS A 100 -10.60 15.62 4.15
N TRP A 101 -9.63 14.81 4.58
CA TRP A 101 -9.89 13.60 5.35
C TRP A 101 -10.71 13.87 6.62
N SER A 102 -10.44 14.99 7.28
CA SER A 102 -11.15 15.41 8.49
C SER A 102 -12.65 15.69 8.30
N GLN A 103 -13.11 15.76 7.07
CA GLN A 103 -14.52 15.99 6.73
C GLN A 103 -15.29 14.73 6.35
N GLN A 104 -14.62 13.57 6.37
CA GLN A 104 -15.26 12.29 6.11
C GLN A 104 -16.02 11.79 7.32
N ARG A 105 -17.18 11.17 7.12
CA ARG A 105 -17.95 10.54 8.21
C ARG A 105 -17.26 9.29 8.73
N ALA A 106 -16.65 8.51 7.84
CA ALA A 106 -15.91 7.30 8.15
C ALA A 106 -14.41 7.58 8.19
N PHE A 107 -13.88 7.95 9.35
CA PHE A 107 -12.46 8.29 9.53
C PHE A 107 -11.50 7.12 9.33
N THR A 108 -11.99 5.89 9.47
CA THR A 108 -11.21 4.65 9.36
C THR A 108 -11.44 3.92 8.05
N SER A 109 -11.99 4.59 7.05
CA SER A 109 -12.19 4.04 5.70
C SER A 109 -11.65 4.98 4.62
N THR A 110 -11.31 4.39 3.49
CA THR A 110 -10.86 5.05 2.27
C THR A 110 -11.90 4.88 1.17
N PRO A 111 -11.82 5.64 0.05
CA PRO A 111 -12.69 5.44 -1.09
C PRO A 111 -12.63 4.04 -1.74
N GLN A 112 -11.67 3.20 -1.36
CA GLN A 112 -11.58 1.81 -1.84
C GLN A 112 -12.82 0.97 -1.50
N VAL A 113 -13.57 1.30 -0.45
CA VAL A 113 -14.87 0.65 -0.19
C VAL A 113 -15.85 0.76 -1.36
N PHE A 114 -15.71 1.77 -2.22
CA PHE A 114 -16.53 1.99 -3.40
C PHE A 114 -15.85 1.52 -4.69
N SER A 115 -14.53 1.65 -4.80
CA SER A 115 -13.79 1.34 -6.02
C SER A 115 -13.38 -0.12 -6.14
N ALA A 116 -13.06 -0.80 -5.04
CA ALA A 116 -12.58 -2.18 -5.09
C ALA A 116 -13.67 -3.19 -5.52
N PRO A 117 -14.89 -3.18 -5.00
CA PRO A 117 -15.90 -4.15 -5.40
C PRO A 117 -16.18 -4.17 -6.91
N PRO A 118 -16.43 -3.04 -7.60
CA PRO A 118 -16.64 -3.06 -9.05
C PRO A 118 -15.38 -3.46 -9.83
N ALA A 119 -14.18 -3.11 -9.36
CA ALA A 119 -12.93 -3.53 -10.00
C ALA A 119 -12.76 -5.05 -9.95
N PHE A 120 -12.95 -5.66 -8.78
CA PHE A 120 -12.91 -7.13 -8.63
C PHE A 120 -14.01 -7.82 -9.44
N ALA A 121 -15.23 -7.29 -9.41
CA ALA A 121 -16.35 -7.85 -10.19
C ALA A 121 -16.06 -7.81 -11.70
N MET A 122 -15.54 -6.71 -12.21
CA MET A 122 -15.14 -6.56 -13.63
C MET A 122 -14.03 -7.54 -13.99
N ALA A 123 -13.04 -7.72 -13.12
CA ALA A 123 -11.95 -8.67 -13.33
C ALA A 123 -12.38 -10.14 -13.25
N GLY A 124 -13.52 -10.44 -12.62
CA GLY A 124 -13.95 -11.79 -12.28
C GLY A 124 -13.07 -12.43 -11.22
N LEU A 125 -12.52 -11.64 -10.31
CA LEU A 125 -11.58 -12.03 -9.27
C LEU A 125 -12.09 -11.61 -7.88
N THR A 126 -11.46 -12.16 -6.86
CA THR A 126 -11.64 -11.80 -5.46
C THR A 126 -10.29 -11.40 -4.84
N PRO A 127 -10.27 -10.78 -3.64
CA PRO A 127 -9.00 -10.51 -2.96
C PRO A 127 -8.12 -11.74 -2.73
N ARG A 128 -8.69 -12.95 -2.71
CA ARG A 128 -7.94 -14.20 -2.55
C ARG A 128 -7.17 -14.64 -3.79
N ASP A 129 -7.51 -14.06 -4.93
CA ASP A 129 -6.88 -14.37 -6.22
C ASP A 129 -5.73 -13.40 -6.54
N VAL A 130 -5.37 -12.54 -5.58
CA VAL A 130 -4.31 -11.54 -5.72
C VAL A 130 -3.00 -12.10 -5.17
N ASP A 131 -1.98 -12.16 -6.01
CA ASP A 131 -0.64 -12.65 -5.65
C ASP A 131 0.27 -11.54 -5.13
N VAL A 132 0.08 -10.30 -5.60
CA VAL A 132 0.87 -9.12 -5.20
C VAL A 132 -0.06 -7.93 -5.03
N LEU A 133 0.12 -7.22 -3.93
CA LEU A 133 -0.67 -6.06 -3.58
C LEU A 133 0.13 -4.76 -3.79
N ALA A 134 -0.41 -3.82 -4.55
CA ALA A 134 0.11 -2.46 -4.62
C ALA A 134 -0.94 -1.48 -4.06
N VAL A 135 -0.59 -0.76 -3.00
CA VAL A 135 -1.44 0.23 -2.36
C VAL A 135 -0.78 1.59 -2.33
N TYR A 136 -1.54 2.64 -2.53
CA TYR A 136 -1.05 4.01 -2.35
C TYR A 136 -0.78 4.26 -0.87
N ASP A 137 0.45 4.49 -0.53
CA ASP A 137 0.98 4.41 0.83
C ASP A 137 1.67 5.70 1.33
N PRO A 138 1.01 6.86 1.32
CA PRO A 138 1.59 8.10 1.85
C PRO A 138 1.79 8.05 3.37
N PHE A 139 1.00 7.24 4.08
CA PHE A 139 1.09 6.97 5.51
C PHE A 139 0.74 5.51 5.80
N THR A 140 1.36 4.90 6.83
CA THR A 140 1.11 3.51 7.24
C THR A 140 -0.37 3.23 7.49
N ILE A 141 -1.07 4.15 8.16
CA ILE A 141 -2.52 4.05 8.38
C ILE A 141 -3.31 4.04 7.06
N VAL A 142 -2.87 4.76 6.03
CA VAL A 142 -3.58 4.79 4.75
C VAL A 142 -3.44 3.45 4.03
N ALA A 143 -2.24 2.87 4.05
CA ALA A 143 -2.00 1.53 3.51
C ALA A 143 -2.85 0.47 4.23
N MET A 144 -2.87 0.50 5.58
CA MET A 144 -3.67 -0.42 6.38
C MET A 144 -5.15 -0.34 6.05
N MET A 145 -5.72 0.88 6.03
CA MET A 145 -7.13 1.06 5.71
C MET A 145 -7.50 0.59 4.30
N GLN A 146 -6.62 0.78 3.32
CA GLN A 146 -6.85 0.28 1.96
C GLN A 146 -6.87 -1.26 1.92
N ILE A 147 -5.97 -1.94 2.64
CA ILE A 147 -5.96 -3.41 2.77
C ILE A 147 -7.31 -3.91 3.29
N GLU A 148 -7.83 -3.27 4.34
CA GLU A 148 -9.13 -3.60 4.91
C GLU A 148 -10.28 -3.30 3.94
N ASP A 149 -10.29 -2.10 3.36
CA ASP A 149 -11.39 -1.59 2.52
C ASP A 149 -11.49 -2.32 1.17
N MET A 150 -10.38 -2.88 0.68
CA MET A 150 -10.37 -3.75 -0.49
C MET A 150 -10.78 -5.20 -0.16
N GLY A 151 -10.94 -5.54 1.11
CA GLY A 151 -11.45 -6.84 1.55
C GLY A 151 -10.40 -7.94 1.71
N PHE A 152 -9.11 -7.60 1.84
CA PHE A 152 -8.06 -8.58 2.16
C PHE A 152 -8.18 -9.11 3.60
N CYS A 153 -8.70 -8.30 4.50
CA CYS A 153 -9.14 -8.68 5.84
C CYS A 153 -10.40 -7.87 6.21
N ARG A 154 -11.01 -8.18 7.36
CA ARG A 154 -12.15 -7.40 7.84
C ARG A 154 -11.68 -6.04 8.36
N LYS A 155 -12.58 -5.06 8.37
CA LYS A 155 -12.35 -3.77 8.99
C LYS A 155 -11.94 -3.93 10.46
N GLY A 156 -10.80 -3.34 10.82
CA GLY A 156 -10.20 -3.43 12.15
C GLY A 156 -9.27 -4.63 12.37
N GLU A 157 -9.17 -5.54 11.41
CA GLU A 157 -8.24 -6.69 11.47
C GLU A 157 -6.91 -6.42 10.74
N GLY A 158 -6.77 -5.24 10.14
CA GLY A 158 -5.57 -4.87 9.36
C GLY A 158 -4.28 -4.96 10.18
N GLY A 159 -4.32 -4.61 11.46
CA GLY A 159 -3.17 -4.74 12.36
C GLY A 159 -2.65 -6.17 12.43
N ALA A 160 -3.51 -7.12 12.78
CA ALA A 160 -3.15 -8.54 12.82
C ALA A 160 -2.81 -9.12 11.43
N PHE A 161 -3.43 -8.57 10.38
CA PHE A 161 -3.16 -9.01 9.01
C PHE A 161 -1.74 -8.71 8.54
N VAL A 162 -1.17 -7.56 8.95
CA VAL A 162 0.15 -7.12 8.46
C VAL A 162 1.33 -7.57 9.32
N GLU A 163 1.07 -8.27 10.44
CA GLU A 163 2.12 -8.75 11.34
C GLU A 163 3.04 -9.79 10.68
N GLY A 164 4.28 -9.83 11.16
CA GLY A 164 5.31 -10.74 10.67
C GLY A 164 5.81 -10.36 9.27
N ASP A 165 6.02 -11.38 8.46
CA ASP A 165 6.56 -11.25 7.10
C ASP A 165 5.50 -11.27 5.99
N ARG A 166 4.23 -11.17 6.35
CA ARG A 166 3.12 -11.32 5.39
C ARG A 166 3.22 -10.42 4.17
N LEU A 167 3.71 -9.20 4.32
CA LEU A 167 3.84 -8.24 3.22
C LEU A 167 5.24 -8.28 2.55
N TRP A 168 6.12 -9.18 2.97
CA TRP A 168 7.45 -9.28 2.37
C TRP A 168 7.37 -9.99 1.02
N TRP A 169 8.17 -9.53 0.06
CA TRP A 169 8.23 -10.15 -1.27
C TRP A 169 8.65 -11.63 -1.22
N SER A 170 9.37 -12.04 -0.20
CA SER A 170 9.89 -13.38 0.02
C SER A 170 8.99 -14.25 0.89
N SER A 171 7.84 -13.78 1.34
CA SER A 171 6.91 -14.57 2.16
C SER A 171 6.26 -15.69 1.33
N GLU A 172 6.32 -16.93 1.81
CA GLU A 172 5.77 -18.10 1.11
C GLU A 172 4.23 -18.13 1.20
N ASP A 173 3.67 -17.76 2.36
CA ASP A 173 2.24 -17.81 2.64
C ASP A 173 1.61 -16.42 2.80
N GLY A 174 2.34 -15.38 2.41
CA GLY A 174 1.94 -13.99 2.57
C GLY A 174 1.19 -13.41 1.38
N LEU A 175 1.01 -12.11 1.43
CA LEU A 175 0.55 -11.27 0.32
C LEU A 175 1.59 -10.16 0.15
N PRO A 176 2.62 -10.36 -0.69
CA PRO A 176 3.66 -9.35 -0.91
C PRO A 176 3.07 -7.98 -1.24
N GLY A 177 3.43 -6.97 -0.45
CA GLY A 177 2.88 -5.62 -0.55
C GLY A 177 3.92 -4.61 -1.00
N ASN A 178 3.62 -3.80 -2.01
CA ASN A 178 4.52 -2.75 -2.52
C ASN A 178 5.97 -3.27 -2.68
N THR A 179 6.14 -4.32 -3.46
CA THR A 179 7.39 -5.11 -3.58
C THR A 179 8.59 -4.30 -4.06
N HIS A 180 8.37 -3.14 -4.67
CA HIS A 180 9.42 -2.20 -5.07
C HIS A 180 9.96 -1.37 -3.89
N GLY A 181 9.29 -1.39 -2.72
CA GLY A 181 9.65 -0.63 -1.52
C GLY A 181 8.68 0.51 -1.15
N GLY A 182 7.64 0.73 -1.95
CA GLY A 182 6.61 1.74 -1.70
C GLY A 182 7.12 3.17 -1.64
N LEU A 183 6.26 4.10 -1.22
CA LEU A 183 6.59 5.51 -1.12
C LEU A 183 7.51 5.83 0.07
N TRP A 184 7.72 4.89 0.99
CA TRP A 184 8.63 5.07 2.15
C TRP A 184 10.06 4.67 1.86
N SER A 185 10.27 3.80 0.89
CA SER A 185 11.60 3.22 0.74
C SER A 185 12.11 3.21 -0.68
N GLN A 186 11.24 3.16 -1.71
CA GLN A 186 11.68 3.30 -3.09
C GLN A 186 11.81 4.79 -3.46
N ALA A 187 10.72 5.50 -3.61
CA ALA A 187 10.64 6.95 -3.84
C ALA A 187 9.16 7.38 -3.80
N SER A 188 8.88 8.62 -3.44
CA SER A 188 7.50 9.13 -3.41
C SER A 188 7.17 9.91 -4.68
N VAL A 189 6.79 9.21 -5.74
CA VAL A 189 6.29 9.76 -7.02
C VAL A 189 4.81 9.48 -7.23
N LEU A 190 4.03 9.53 -6.17
CA LEU A 190 2.60 9.23 -6.13
C LEU A 190 2.28 7.79 -6.58
N GLY A 191 1.04 7.54 -7.00
CA GLY A 191 0.60 6.19 -7.35
C GLY A 191 1.21 5.59 -8.63
N LEU A 192 1.92 6.35 -9.43
CA LEU A 192 2.55 5.83 -10.64
C LEU A 192 3.68 4.84 -10.36
N ALA A 193 4.38 4.97 -9.24
CA ALA A 193 5.41 4.02 -8.82
C ALA A 193 4.88 2.61 -8.57
N HIS A 194 3.56 2.44 -8.40
CA HIS A 194 2.93 1.14 -8.20
C HIS A 194 2.54 0.43 -9.51
N VAL A 195 2.67 1.11 -10.64
CA VAL A 195 2.23 0.62 -11.97
C VAL A 195 3.41 0.37 -12.91
N VAL A 196 4.57 0.99 -12.65
CA VAL A 196 5.75 0.98 -13.53
C VAL A 196 6.86 0.13 -13.00
#